data_4c831a507b01a85acda1c8b704ad140a
#
_entry.id   4c831a507b01a85acda1c8b704ad140a
#
_cell.length_a   1.000
_cell.length_b   1.000
_cell.length_c   1.000
_cell.angle_alpha   90.00
_cell.angle_beta   90.00
_cell.angle_gamma   90.00
#
_symmetry.space_group_name_H-M   'P 1'
#
loop_
_entity.id
_entity.type
_entity.pdbx_description
1 polymer ?
#
loop_
_entity_poly.entity_id
_entity_poly.type
_entity_poly.pdbx_seq_one_letter_code
_entity_poly.pdbx_strand_id
1 'polypeptide(L)'
;SEDERPVGIQIYGRDLDAMVEAAKIVEEARPDVIDLNFGCPVKKVAGKGAGAGMLRNIPLMLEITREVVKAVKIPVTVKTRLGWDCNNIIITELAEQLQDCGIQALTIHGRTRSQMYTGEADWTLIGEVKNNPRIHIPIIGNGDIKTPEQAREAFNRYGVDAVMVGRATFGCPWIFKEMKEYIFRMENTCIKDGAEQQSSSLSSLPSPLSTFSPLTLDDKIDILEEQLRINVERIDEYRGILHTRRHLASSPIFKGIPDFRQTRIAMLRAETVADLTAILEECRVRLKPDKQ
;
A
#
# COMPACT_ATOMS: atom_id res chain seq x y z
N SER A 1 5.30 11.71 12.50
CA SER A 1 4.77 11.97 13.85
C SER A 1 4.43 10.65 14.53
N GLU A 2 4.22 10.68 15.84
CA GLU A 2 3.81 9.49 16.60
C GLU A 2 2.44 8.96 16.13
N ASP A 3 1.56 9.83 15.69
CA ASP A 3 0.21 9.47 15.19
C ASP A 3 0.24 8.67 13.87
N GLU A 4 1.36 8.70 13.15
CA GLU A 4 1.53 7.98 11.88
C GLU A 4 2.11 6.57 12.07
N ARG A 5 2.48 6.19 13.30
CA ARG A 5 3.08 4.87 13.57
C ARG A 5 2.04 3.74 13.53
N PRO A 6 2.46 2.54 13.08
CA PRO A 6 3.81 2.19 12.63
C PRO A 6 4.16 2.77 11.27
N VAL A 7 5.41 3.27 11.11
CA VAL A 7 5.89 3.89 9.87
C VAL A 7 7.13 3.16 9.33
N GLY A 8 7.12 2.87 8.03
CA GLY A 8 8.27 2.32 7.32
C GLY A 8 8.92 3.37 6.41
N ILE A 9 10.25 3.43 6.40
CA ILE A 9 11.00 4.22 5.43
C ILE A 9 11.57 3.28 4.38
N GLN A 10 11.27 3.58 3.11
CA GLN A 10 11.72 2.75 1.99
C GLN A 10 12.94 3.39 1.31
N ILE A 11 13.99 2.59 1.11
CA ILE A 11 15.19 2.97 0.36
C ILE A 11 15.37 2.10 -0.89
N TYR A 12 16.07 2.62 -1.89
CA TYR A 12 16.43 1.86 -3.09
C TYR A 12 17.79 2.29 -3.63
N GLY A 13 18.51 1.34 -4.18
CA GLY A 13 19.82 1.56 -4.75
C GLY A 13 20.34 0.33 -5.46
N ARG A 14 21.60 0.37 -5.85
CA ARG A 14 22.35 -0.76 -6.46
C ARG A 14 23.80 -0.82 -5.98
N ASP A 15 24.21 0.15 -5.23
CA ASP A 15 25.55 0.23 -4.65
C ASP A 15 25.49 -0.26 -3.21
N LEU A 16 26.36 -1.21 -2.87
CA LEU A 16 26.34 -1.86 -1.56
C LEU A 16 26.61 -0.89 -0.42
N ASP A 17 27.70 -0.13 -0.53
CA ASP A 17 28.15 0.75 0.53
C ASP A 17 27.13 1.89 0.75
N ALA A 18 26.62 2.47 -0.36
CA ALA A 18 25.61 3.51 -0.29
C ALA A 18 24.29 3.01 0.33
N MET A 19 23.88 1.76 0.07
CA MET A 19 22.66 1.19 0.65
C MET A 19 22.83 0.93 2.16
N VAL A 20 23.97 0.44 2.58
CA VAL A 20 24.30 0.24 4.00
C VAL A 20 24.33 1.57 4.74
N GLU A 21 24.98 2.59 4.18
CA GLU A 21 25.06 3.91 4.79
C GLU A 21 23.67 4.59 4.85
N ALA A 22 22.89 4.51 3.76
CA ALA A 22 21.53 5.01 3.75
C ALA A 22 20.65 4.34 4.83
N ALA A 23 20.79 3.04 5.05
CA ALA A 23 20.04 2.33 6.08
C ALA A 23 20.38 2.82 7.50
N LYS A 24 21.65 3.09 7.80
CA LYS A 24 22.09 3.67 9.08
C LYS A 24 21.52 5.07 9.29
N ILE A 25 21.56 5.93 8.27
CA ILE A 25 20.96 7.27 8.32
C ILE A 25 19.46 7.20 8.56
N VAL A 26 18.77 6.25 7.89
CA VAL A 26 17.32 6.04 8.09
C VAL A 26 17.03 5.55 9.52
N GLU A 27 17.86 4.67 10.08
CA GLU A 27 17.70 4.20 11.46
C GLU A 27 17.76 5.35 12.48
N GLU A 28 18.57 6.39 12.24
CA GLU A 28 18.63 7.60 13.10
C GLU A 28 17.28 8.34 13.17
N ALA A 29 16.46 8.27 12.09
CA ALA A 29 15.11 8.82 12.08
C ALA A 29 14.10 7.97 12.85
N ARG A 30 14.52 6.81 13.38
CA ARG A 30 13.73 5.87 14.20
C ARG A 30 12.39 5.46 13.57
N PRO A 31 12.34 4.97 12.32
CA PRO A 31 11.14 4.34 11.81
C PRO A 31 10.92 2.98 12.50
N ASP A 32 9.72 2.40 12.35
CA ASP A 32 9.42 1.05 12.86
C ASP A 32 10.03 -0.04 11.98
N VAL A 33 10.28 0.27 10.70
CA VAL A 33 10.85 -0.66 9.73
C VAL A 33 11.60 0.07 8.61
N ILE A 34 12.66 -0.55 8.09
CA ILE A 34 13.29 -0.15 6.83
C ILE A 34 12.84 -1.12 5.75
N ASP A 35 12.33 -0.62 4.62
CA ASP A 35 11.94 -1.44 3.49
C ASP A 35 12.91 -1.25 2.29
N LEU A 36 13.40 -2.34 1.74
CA LEU A 36 14.26 -2.35 0.56
C LEU A 36 13.41 -2.49 -0.70
N ASN A 37 13.46 -1.49 -1.58
CA ASN A 37 12.70 -1.51 -2.83
C ASN A 37 13.46 -2.20 -3.96
N PHE A 38 13.06 -3.42 -4.27
CA PHE A 38 13.49 -4.17 -5.45
C PHE A 38 12.35 -4.38 -6.46
N GLY A 39 11.32 -3.51 -6.40
CA GLY A 39 10.11 -3.64 -7.24
C GLY A 39 9.79 -2.46 -8.15
N CYS A 40 10.47 -1.30 -8.03
CA CYS A 40 10.19 -0.12 -8.86
C CYS A 40 10.50 -0.37 -10.34
N PRO A 41 9.50 -0.38 -11.26
CA PRO A 41 9.71 -0.75 -12.65
C PRO A 41 10.12 0.43 -13.55
N VAL A 42 10.12 1.65 -13.02
CA VAL A 42 10.32 2.90 -13.78
C VAL A 42 11.68 2.88 -14.49
N LYS A 43 11.70 3.18 -15.80
CA LYS A 43 12.88 3.07 -16.66
C LYS A 43 14.13 3.78 -16.09
N LYS A 44 13.95 4.99 -15.56
CA LYS A 44 15.07 5.76 -14.97
C LYS A 44 15.65 5.15 -13.67
N VAL A 45 14.93 4.23 -13.01
CA VAL A 45 15.38 3.47 -11.83
C VAL A 45 15.85 2.09 -12.24
N ALA A 46 14.96 1.27 -12.81
CA ALA A 46 15.26 -0.11 -13.19
C ALA A 46 16.29 -0.22 -14.32
N GLY A 47 16.29 0.74 -15.26
CA GLY A 47 17.30 0.81 -16.33
C GLY A 47 18.72 1.12 -15.83
N LYS A 48 18.84 1.68 -14.63
CA LYS A 48 20.14 1.91 -13.96
C LYS A 48 20.54 0.76 -13.02
N GLY A 49 19.78 -0.34 -12.98
CA GLY A 49 20.04 -1.51 -12.15
C GLY A 49 19.49 -1.43 -10.73
N ALA A 50 18.81 -0.35 -10.33
CA ALA A 50 18.17 -0.21 -9.02
C ALA A 50 16.68 -0.60 -9.06
N GLY A 51 16.02 -0.69 -7.90
CA GLY A 51 14.63 -1.12 -7.84
C GLY A 51 14.43 -2.50 -8.50
N ALA A 52 13.44 -2.64 -9.38
CA ALA A 52 13.24 -3.91 -10.11
C ALA A 52 14.40 -4.29 -11.05
N GLY A 53 15.36 -3.38 -11.31
CA GLY A 53 16.59 -3.69 -12.04
C GLY A 53 17.45 -4.73 -11.32
N MET A 54 17.36 -4.82 -10.00
CA MET A 54 18.06 -5.81 -9.17
C MET A 54 17.61 -7.26 -9.48
N LEU A 55 16.41 -7.48 -10.01
CA LEU A 55 15.93 -8.80 -10.45
C LEU A 55 16.80 -9.42 -11.58
N ARG A 56 17.72 -8.67 -12.15
CA ARG A 56 18.71 -9.15 -13.13
C ARG A 56 20.07 -9.44 -12.50
N ASN A 57 20.24 -9.16 -11.22
CA ASN A 57 21.49 -9.41 -10.48
C ASN A 57 21.15 -9.87 -9.05
N ILE A 58 20.67 -11.12 -8.93
CA ILE A 58 20.26 -11.71 -7.66
C ILE A 58 21.41 -11.80 -6.65
N PRO A 59 22.63 -12.19 -7.03
CA PRO A 59 23.75 -12.21 -6.09
C PRO A 59 23.95 -10.86 -5.38
N LEU A 60 23.97 -9.75 -6.13
CA LEU A 60 24.11 -8.42 -5.55
C LEU A 60 22.89 -8.00 -4.72
N MET A 61 21.66 -8.36 -5.14
CA MET A 61 20.44 -8.11 -4.35
C MET A 61 20.55 -8.76 -2.98
N LEU A 62 20.95 -10.03 -2.92
CA LEU A 62 21.09 -10.78 -1.68
C LEU A 62 22.24 -10.26 -0.81
N GLU A 63 23.33 -9.86 -1.43
CA GLU A 63 24.48 -9.26 -0.73
C GLU A 63 24.06 -7.94 -0.05
N ILE A 64 23.45 -7.00 -0.80
CA ILE A 64 22.93 -5.75 -0.26
C ILE A 64 21.94 -6.01 0.89
N THR A 65 21.00 -6.94 0.69
CA THR A 65 19.99 -7.26 1.71
C THR A 65 20.66 -7.73 3.00
N ARG A 66 21.62 -8.66 2.89
CA ARG A 66 22.34 -9.24 4.04
C ARG A 66 23.16 -8.18 4.79
N GLU A 67 23.86 -7.34 4.07
CA GLU A 67 24.71 -6.31 4.70
C GLU A 67 23.87 -5.20 5.32
N VAL A 68 22.74 -4.82 4.72
CA VAL A 68 21.80 -3.87 5.35
C VAL A 68 21.20 -4.49 6.63
N VAL A 69 20.73 -5.74 6.60
CA VAL A 69 20.21 -6.41 7.81
C VAL A 69 21.22 -6.46 8.94
N LYS A 70 22.51 -6.70 8.64
CA LYS A 70 23.57 -6.69 9.64
C LYS A 70 23.89 -5.30 10.19
N ALA A 71 23.69 -4.25 9.40
CA ALA A 71 24.13 -2.90 9.71
C ALA A 71 23.16 -2.14 10.64
N VAL A 72 21.90 -2.57 10.73
CA VAL A 72 20.84 -1.89 11.50
C VAL A 72 20.23 -2.82 12.55
N LYS A 73 19.58 -2.24 13.57
CA LYS A 73 18.93 -2.97 14.66
C LYS A 73 17.41 -3.12 14.45
N ILE A 74 16.82 -2.21 13.70
CA ILE A 74 15.38 -2.22 13.42
C ILE A 74 15.05 -3.26 12.34
N PRO A 75 13.79 -3.77 12.27
CA PRO A 75 13.37 -4.72 11.26
C PRO A 75 13.62 -4.23 9.84
N VAL A 76 14.14 -5.11 8.97
CA VAL A 76 14.30 -4.87 7.54
C VAL A 76 13.31 -5.72 6.77
N THR A 77 12.58 -5.13 5.84
CA THR A 77 11.68 -5.81 4.92
C THR A 77 12.10 -5.59 3.47
N VAL A 78 11.56 -6.40 2.58
CA VAL A 78 11.83 -6.27 1.14
C VAL A 78 10.51 -6.17 0.39
N LYS A 79 10.44 -5.27 -0.60
CA LYS A 79 9.36 -5.24 -1.58
C LYS A 79 9.90 -5.52 -2.97
N THR A 80 9.36 -6.55 -3.63
CA THR A 80 9.79 -6.98 -4.96
C THR A 80 8.63 -7.34 -5.90
N ARG A 81 8.94 -7.91 -7.07
CA ARG A 81 8.01 -8.40 -8.09
C ARG A 81 8.26 -9.88 -8.37
N LEU A 82 7.39 -10.50 -9.20
CA LEU A 82 7.50 -11.92 -9.58
C LEU A 82 8.82 -12.26 -10.30
N GLY A 83 9.39 -11.29 -10.99
CA GLY A 83 10.60 -11.44 -11.77
C GLY A 83 10.79 -10.28 -12.75
N TRP A 84 11.79 -10.40 -13.64
CA TRP A 84 12.06 -9.36 -14.65
C TRP A 84 11.01 -9.34 -15.76
N ASP A 85 10.70 -10.49 -16.36
CA ASP A 85 9.70 -10.71 -17.40
C ASP A 85 9.11 -12.12 -17.30
N CYS A 86 8.24 -12.49 -18.24
CA CYS A 86 7.54 -13.79 -18.22
C CYS A 86 8.48 -15.01 -18.36
N ASN A 87 9.68 -14.84 -18.91
CA ASN A 87 10.67 -15.90 -19.04
C ASN A 87 11.61 -15.97 -17.82
N ASN A 88 11.55 -14.98 -16.95
CA ASN A 88 12.43 -14.83 -15.78
C ASN A 88 11.58 -14.57 -14.53
N ILE A 89 10.65 -15.47 -14.24
CA ILE A 89 9.88 -15.52 -12.99
C ILE A 89 10.69 -16.33 -12.00
N ILE A 90 11.04 -15.72 -10.87
CA ILE A 90 11.98 -16.30 -9.89
C ILE A 90 11.51 -16.16 -8.44
N ILE A 91 10.30 -15.62 -8.22
CA ILE A 91 9.86 -15.19 -6.89
C ILE A 91 9.81 -16.34 -5.87
N THR A 92 9.47 -17.56 -6.30
CA THR A 92 9.37 -18.73 -5.41
C THR A 92 10.71 -19.08 -4.78
N GLU A 93 11.78 -19.10 -5.57
CA GLU A 93 13.14 -19.35 -5.10
C GLU A 93 13.75 -18.12 -4.41
N LEU A 94 13.49 -16.93 -4.97
CA LEU A 94 14.00 -15.67 -4.43
C LEU A 94 13.47 -15.39 -3.02
N ALA A 95 12.22 -15.76 -2.71
CA ALA A 95 11.63 -15.56 -1.41
C ALA A 95 12.40 -16.28 -0.29
N GLU A 96 12.79 -17.54 -0.52
CA GLU A 96 13.60 -18.29 0.43
C GLU A 96 14.98 -17.63 0.63
N GLN A 97 15.63 -17.25 -0.47
CA GLN A 97 16.96 -16.62 -0.41
C GLN A 97 16.93 -15.26 0.31
N LEU A 98 15.87 -14.47 0.13
CA LEU A 98 15.68 -13.20 0.84
C LEU A 98 15.42 -13.43 2.33
N GLN A 99 14.59 -14.43 2.68
CA GLN A 99 14.39 -14.83 4.07
C GLN A 99 15.71 -15.22 4.74
N ASP A 100 16.56 -16.00 4.05
CA ASP A 100 17.87 -16.43 4.55
C ASP A 100 18.85 -15.25 4.74
N CYS A 101 18.59 -14.09 4.13
CA CYS A 101 19.32 -12.86 4.42
C CYS A 101 18.90 -12.21 5.76
N GLY A 102 17.81 -12.66 6.40
CA GLY A 102 17.35 -12.21 7.70
C GLY A 102 16.27 -11.12 7.65
N ILE A 103 15.59 -10.92 6.52
CA ILE A 103 14.46 -9.98 6.45
C ILE A 103 13.28 -10.45 7.30
N GLN A 104 12.48 -9.51 7.78
CA GLN A 104 11.38 -9.80 8.70
C GLN A 104 10.00 -9.90 8.01
N ALA A 105 9.87 -9.47 6.77
CA ALA A 105 8.69 -9.67 5.94
C ALA A 105 9.03 -9.45 4.46
N LEU A 106 8.24 -10.05 3.56
CA LEU A 106 8.39 -9.90 2.12
C LEU A 106 7.08 -9.44 1.48
N THR A 107 7.13 -8.31 0.77
CA THR A 107 6.00 -7.83 -0.04
C THR A 107 6.22 -8.19 -1.51
N ILE A 108 5.24 -8.87 -2.10
CA ILE A 108 5.32 -9.34 -3.48
C ILE A 108 4.24 -8.67 -4.33
N HIS A 109 4.65 -7.93 -5.37
CA HIS A 109 3.71 -7.47 -6.39
C HIS A 109 3.51 -8.56 -7.45
N GLY A 110 2.25 -8.98 -7.65
CA GLY A 110 1.85 -10.04 -8.58
C GLY A 110 2.04 -9.70 -10.07
N ARG A 111 3.06 -8.93 -10.41
CA ARG A 111 3.47 -8.61 -11.79
C ARG A 111 4.98 -8.68 -11.94
N THR A 112 5.44 -8.98 -13.15
CA THR A 112 6.86 -8.82 -13.51
C THR A 112 7.22 -7.34 -13.69
N ARG A 113 8.53 -7.04 -13.78
CA ARG A 113 8.97 -5.67 -14.10
C ARG A 113 8.51 -5.24 -15.48
N SER A 114 8.54 -6.12 -16.47
CA SER A 114 8.18 -5.80 -17.86
C SER A 114 6.69 -5.49 -18.03
N GLN A 115 5.82 -6.12 -17.26
CA GLN A 115 4.40 -5.80 -17.23
C GLN A 115 4.12 -4.39 -16.69
N MET A 116 4.98 -3.84 -15.85
CA MET A 116 4.74 -2.57 -15.16
C MET A 116 3.41 -2.56 -14.41
N TYR A 117 2.34 -2.07 -15.04
CA TYR A 117 0.97 -2.01 -14.51
C TYR A 117 -0.07 -2.55 -15.50
N THR A 118 0.36 -3.17 -16.61
CA THR A 118 -0.52 -3.77 -17.61
C THR A 118 -0.97 -5.16 -17.20
N GLY A 119 -2.09 -5.61 -17.75
CA GLY A 119 -2.71 -6.89 -17.39
C GLY A 119 -3.19 -6.93 -15.93
N GLU A 120 -3.38 -8.11 -15.41
CA GLU A 120 -3.78 -8.37 -14.02
C GLU A 120 -2.60 -8.86 -13.18
N ALA A 121 -2.66 -8.60 -11.87
CA ALA A 121 -1.68 -9.15 -10.94
C ALA A 121 -1.94 -10.65 -10.74
N ASP A 122 -0.92 -11.48 -10.92
CA ASP A 122 -0.99 -12.90 -10.64
C ASP A 122 -0.73 -13.15 -9.14
N TRP A 123 -1.79 -13.52 -8.45
CA TRP A 123 -1.75 -13.84 -7.03
C TRP A 123 -1.41 -15.31 -6.76
N THR A 124 -1.44 -16.17 -7.78
CA THR A 124 -1.14 -17.61 -7.64
C THR A 124 0.27 -17.81 -7.11
N LEU A 125 1.24 -17.13 -7.72
CA LEU A 125 2.64 -17.22 -7.29
C LEU A 125 2.88 -16.60 -5.90
N ILE A 126 2.10 -15.59 -5.50
CA ILE A 126 2.15 -15.07 -4.13
C ILE A 126 1.67 -16.14 -3.14
N GLY A 127 0.56 -16.82 -3.48
CA GLY A 127 0.04 -17.94 -2.71
C GLY A 127 1.00 -19.14 -2.65
N GLU A 128 1.70 -19.45 -3.74
CA GLU A 128 2.73 -20.49 -3.74
C GLU A 128 3.87 -20.18 -2.77
N VAL A 129 4.37 -18.94 -2.77
CA VAL A 129 5.38 -18.49 -1.80
C VAL A 129 4.86 -18.61 -0.38
N LYS A 130 3.62 -18.14 -0.11
CA LYS A 130 3.05 -18.19 1.24
C LYS A 130 2.86 -19.62 1.74
N ASN A 131 2.44 -20.53 0.87
CA ASN A 131 2.18 -21.93 1.23
C ASN A 131 3.44 -22.81 1.18
N ASN A 132 4.60 -22.26 0.86
CA ASN A 132 5.87 -22.98 0.91
C ASN A 132 6.26 -23.22 2.38
N PRO A 133 6.39 -24.49 2.83
CA PRO A 133 6.67 -24.82 4.23
C PRO A 133 8.05 -24.32 4.72
N ARG A 134 8.91 -23.87 3.83
CA ARG A 134 10.22 -23.27 4.17
C ARG A 134 10.13 -21.78 4.44
N ILE A 135 9.00 -21.12 4.11
CA ILE A 135 8.79 -19.71 4.38
C ILE A 135 8.14 -19.55 5.75
N HIS A 136 8.82 -18.81 6.64
CA HIS A 136 8.40 -18.57 8.02
C HIS A 136 8.12 -17.09 8.32
N ILE A 137 8.54 -16.19 7.41
CA ILE A 137 8.29 -14.75 7.53
C ILE A 137 6.91 -14.39 6.95
N PRO A 138 6.28 -13.31 7.43
CA PRO A 138 5.06 -12.78 6.83
C PRO A 138 5.21 -12.46 5.34
N ILE A 139 4.23 -12.90 4.55
CA ILE A 139 4.11 -12.62 3.12
C ILE A 139 2.98 -11.62 2.90
N ILE A 140 3.31 -10.48 2.33
CA ILE A 140 2.40 -9.38 2.04
C ILE A 140 2.10 -9.35 0.54
N GLY A 141 0.85 -9.63 0.18
CA GLY A 141 0.43 -9.62 -1.23
C GLY A 141 0.13 -8.21 -1.71
N ASN A 142 0.54 -7.89 -2.94
CA ASN A 142 0.29 -6.59 -3.57
C ASN A 142 -0.11 -6.75 -5.03
N GLY A 143 -1.08 -5.96 -5.46
CA GLY A 143 -1.53 -5.86 -6.84
C GLY A 143 -3.05 -5.90 -6.96
N ASP A 144 -3.62 -4.86 -7.57
CA ASP A 144 -5.03 -4.74 -7.95
C ASP A 144 -6.08 -4.82 -6.83
N ILE A 145 -5.68 -4.78 -5.57
CA ILE A 145 -6.60 -4.68 -4.43
C ILE A 145 -7.21 -3.27 -4.43
N LYS A 146 -8.52 -3.19 -4.61
CA LYS A 146 -9.30 -1.95 -4.73
C LYS A 146 -10.52 -1.92 -3.81
N THR A 147 -10.99 -3.09 -3.34
CA THR A 147 -12.19 -3.22 -2.51
C THR A 147 -11.93 -4.10 -1.29
N PRO A 148 -12.75 -3.97 -0.24
CA PRO A 148 -12.69 -4.85 0.93
C PRO A 148 -12.85 -6.34 0.60
N GLU A 149 -13.71 -6.67 -0.37
CA GLU A 149 -13.97 -8.04 -0.82
C GLU A 149 -12.70 -8.66 -1.43
N GLN A 150 -11.99 -7.89 -2.28
CA GLN A 150 -10.74 -8.34 -2.88
C GLN A 150 -9.65 -8.56 -1.82
N ALA A 151 -9.58 -7.69 -0.80
CA ALA A 151 -8.67 -7.88 0.31
C ALA A 151 -8.97 -9.18 1.07
N ARG A 152 -10.25 -9.44 1.39
CA ARG A 152 -10.68 -10.67 2.04
C ARG A 152 -10.41 -11.91 1.18
N GLU A 153 -10.69 -11.84 -0.12
CA GLU A 153 -10.38 -12.94 -1.05
C GLU A 153 -8.89 -13.28 -1.04
N ALA A 154 -8.03 -12.26 -0.99
CA ALA A 154 -6.58 -12.46 -0.93
C ALA A 154 -6.15 -13.25 0.33
N PHE A 155 -6.71 -12.94 1.49
CA PHE A 155 -6.47 -13.71 2.72
C PHE A 155 -6.99 -15.15 2.60
N ASN A 156 -8.24 -15.32 2.17
CA ASN A 156 -8.90 -16.63 2.17
C ASN A 156 -8.33 -17.58 1.11
N ARG A 157 -8.02 -17.07 -0.09
CA ARG A 157 -7.62 -17.88 -1.23
C ARG A 157 -6.12 -18.16 -1.27
N TYR A 158 -5.31 -17.17 -0.91
CA TYR A 158 -3.86 -17.25 -1.04
C TYR A 158 -3.14 -17.36 0.30
N GLY A 159 -3.85 -17.19 1.41
CA GLY A 159 -3.33 -17.35 2.77
C GLY A 159 -2.33 -16.29 3.20
N VAL A 160 -2.21 -15.17 2.47
CA VAL A 160 -1.25 -14.11 2.81
C VAL A 160 -1.49 -13.51 4.18
N ASP A 161 -0.43 -13.06 4.84
CA ASP A 161 -0.50 -12.49 6.19
C ASP A 161 -0.99 -11.04 6.18
N ALA A 162 -0.77 -10.33 5.07
CA ALA A 162 -1.25 -8.96 4.86
C ALA A 162 -1.43 -8.64 3.38
N VAL A 163 -2.15 -7.55 3.10
CA VAL A 163 -2.29 -6.99 1.75
C VAL A 163 -1.76 -5.56 1.72
N MET A 164 -1.00 -5.22 0.67
CA MET A 164 -0.56 -3.86 0.41
C MET A 164 -1.47 -3.21 -0.63
N VAL A 165 -2.14 -2.14 -0.25
CA VAL A 165 -2.99 -1.34 -1.13
C VAL A 165 -2.20 -0.14 -1.64
N GLY A 166 -2.15 0.03 -2.95
CA GLY A 166 -1.45 1.13 -3.60
C GLY A 166 -2.42 2.14 -4.21
N ARG A 167 -2.61 2.08 -5.53
CA ARG A 167 -3.37 3.08 -6.31
C ARG A 167 -4.79 3.34 -5.82
N ALA A 168 -5.42 2.38 -5.16
CA ALA A 168 -6.77 2.54 -4.63
C ALA A 168 -6.85 3.53 -3.44
N THR A 169 -5.72 3.90 -2.84
CA THR A 169 -5.68 4.92 -1.79
C THR A 169 -5.83 6.35 -2.34
N PHE A 170 -5.58 6.55 -3.65
CA PHE A 170 -5.68 7.88 -4.25
C PHE A 170 -7.10 8.41 -4.21
N GLY A 171 -7.31 9.48 -3.46
CA GLY A 171 -8.63 10.08 -3.23
C GLY A 171 -9.59 9.21 -2.42
N CYS A 172 -9.06 8.19 -1.76
CA CYS A 172 -9.82 7.27 -0.91
C CYS A 172 -9.00 6.88 0.34
N PRO A 173 -8.60 7.83 1.20
CA PRO A 173 -7.77 7.52 2.36
C PRO A 173 -8.48 6.64 3.40
N TRP A 174 -9.79 6.61 3.41
CA TRP A 174 -10.62 5.76 4.28
C TRP A 174 -10.65 4.27 3.89
N ILE A 175 -10.06 3.89 2.74
CA ILE A 175 -10.13 2.50 2.23
C ILE A 175 -9.66 1.46 3.24
N PHE A 176 -8.63 1.77 4.04
CA PHE A 176 -8.13 0.86 5.08
C PHE A 176 -9.14 0.66 6.21
N LYS A 177 -9.87 1.71 6.60
CA LYS A 177 -10.94 1.60 7.58
C LYS A 177 -12.04 0.69 7.06
N GLU A 178 -12.51 0.94 5.84
CA GLU A 178 -13.55 0.13 5.20
C GLU A 178 -13.13 -1.34 5.06
N MET A 179 -11.87 -1.63 4.68
CA MET A 179 -11.33 -2.99 4.59
C MET A 179 -11.30 -3.69 5.95
N LYS A 180 -10.77 -3.02 6.99
CA LYS A 180 -10.72 -3.58 8.35
C LYS A 180 -12.12 -3.89 8.88
N GLU A 181 -13.07 -2.97 8.72
CA GLU A 181 -14.45 -3.15 9.15
C GLU A 181 -15.14 -4.32 8.43
N TYR A 182 -14.96 -4.43 7.13
CA TYR A 182 -15.54 -5.50 6.33
C TYR A 182 -15.01 -6.87 6.75
N ILE A 183 -13.69 -7.01 6.87
CA ILE A 183 -13.04 -8.27 7.27
C ILE A 183 -13.53 -8.68 8.67
N PHE A 184 -13.50 -7.77 9.63
CA PHE A 184 -13.94 -8.02 11.00
C PHE A 184 -15.42 -8.45 11.09
N ARG A 185 -16.32 -7.81 10.33
CA ARG A 185 -17.75 -8.20 10.30
C ARG A 185 -17.93 -9.62 9.80
N MET A 186 -17.22 -9.98 8.73
CA MET A 186 -17.34 -11.29 8.11
C MET A 186 -16.81 -12.42 9.00
N GLU A 187 -15.74 -12.19 9.75
CA GLU A 187 -15.22 -13.14 10.73
C GLU A 187 -16.23 -13.39 11.85
N ASN A 188 -16.85 -12.35 12.38
CA ASN A 188 -17.85 -12.47 13.45
C ASN A 188 -19.18 -13.08 12.97
N THR A 189 -19.52 -12.99 11.70
CA THR A 189 -20.71 -13.66 11.14
C THR A 189 -20.51 -15.16 11.05
N CYS A 190 -19.34 -15.62 10.60
CA CYS A 190 -19.00 -17.04 10.53
C CYS A 190 -19.01 -17.73 11.91
N ILE A 191 -18.64 -17.02 12.97
CA ILE A 191 -18.66 -17.57 14.34
C ILE A 191 -20.09 -17.80 14.83
N LYS A 192 -21.07 -16.99 14.42
CA LYS A 192 -22.47 -17.12 14.81
C LYS A 192 -23.19 -18.28 14.13
N ASP A 193 -22.73 -18.69 12.95
CA ASP A 193 -23.34 -19.76 12.16
C ASP A 193 -22.80 -21.18 12.50
N GLY A 194 -22.07 -21.33 13.59
CA GLY A 194 -21.73 -22.63 14.20
C GLY A 194 -20.68 -23.48 13.48
N ALA A 195 -19.89 -22.91 12.60
CA ALA A 195 -18.74 -23.59 11.99
C ALA A 195 -17.46 -23.31 12.78
N GLU A 196 -17.09 -24.22 13.68
CA GLU A 196 -15.74 -24.30 14.26
C GLU A 196 -14.74 -24.60 13.12
N GLN A 197 -14.18 -23.58 12.51
CA GLN A 197 -12.97 -23.73 11.71
C GLN A 197 -11.86 -22.91 12.36
N GLN A 198 -10.77 -23.61 12.62
CA GLN A 198 -9.54 -23.11 13.22
C GLN A 198 -9.06 -21.84 12.51
N SER A 199 -9.32 -20.68 13.08
CA SER A 199 -8.71 -19.42 12.68
C SER A 199 -7.40 -19.26 13.46
N SER A 200 -6.32 -19.68 12.87
CA SER A 200 -4.98 -19.35 13.32
C SER A 200 -4.65 -17.90 12.95
N SER A 201 -4.19 -17.13 13.91
CA SER A 201 -3.30 -15.97 13.83
C SER A 201 -3.82 -14.53 13.83
N LEU A 202 -5.14 -14.24 13.90
CA LEU A 202 -5.60 -12.85 14.07
C LEU A 202 -6.06 -12.46 15.49
N SER A 203 -5.76 -13.31 16.49
CA SER A 203 -6.21 -13.15 17.88
C SER A 203 -5.49 -12.08 18.72
N SER A 204 -4.59 -11.29 18.13
CA SER A 204 -3.85 -10.24 18.85
C SER A 204 -4.32 -8.81 18.58
N LEU A 205 -5.47 -8.61 17.90
CA LEU A 205 -6.04 -7.28 17.77
C LEU A 205 -6.84 -6.91 19.04
N PRO A 206 -6.68 -5.68 19.57
CA PRO A 206 -7.37 -5.27 20.77
C PRO A 206 -8.89 -5.24 20.58
N SER A 207 -9.57 -5.69 21.62
CA SER A 207 -11.04 -5.80 21.82
C SER A 207 -11.85 -4.55 21.54
N PRO A 208 -13.19 -4.64 21.58
CA PRO A 208 -14.10 -4.73 20.44
C PRO A 208 -14.36 -3.34 19.89
N LEU A 209 -14.21 -3.18 18.60
CA LEU A 209 -14.76 -2.06 17.86
C LEU A 209 -16.31 -2.11 17.93
N SER A 210 -16.83 -1.65 19.07
CA SER A 210 -18.24 -1.43 19.26
C SER A 210 -18.70 -0.33 18.31
N THR A 211 -19.68 -0.64 17.45
CA THR A 211 -20.43 0.29 16.58
C THR A 211 -19.64 0.96 15.45
N PHE A 212 -19.20 0.17 14.45
CA PHE A 212 -18.80 0.74 13.18
C PHE A 212 -20.01 1.15 12.35
N SER A 213 -20.25 2.43 12.24
CA SER A 213 -21.16 2.99 11.23
C SER A 213 -20.37 3.23 9.94
N PRO A 214 -20.89 2.83 8.77
CA PRO A 214 -20.29 3.18 7.49
C PRO A 214 -20.06 4.69 7.41
N LEU A 215 -18.92 5.10 6.87
CA LEU A 215 -18.65 6.53 6.64
C LEU A 215 -19.71 7.10 5.70
N THR A 216 -20.35 8.16 6.12
CA THR A 216 -21.27 8.92 5.29
C THR A 216 -20.52 9.67 4.19
N LEU A 217 -21.22 10.21 3.23
CA LEU A 217 -20.64 11.10 2.23
C LEU A 217 -20.00 12.33 2.88
N ASP A 218 -20.67 12.92 3.86
CA ASP A 218 -20.18 14.08 4.59
C ASP A 218 -18.86 13.74 5.31
N ASP A 219 -18.78 12.61 6.03
CA ASP A 219 -17.53 12.14 6.66
C ASP A 219 -16.38 12.00 5.65
N LYS A 220 -16.66 11.48 4.47
CA LYS A 220 -15.64 11.29 3.42
C LYS A 220 -15.15 12.61 2.85
N ILE A 221 -16.02 13.59 2.69
CA ILE A 221 -15.64 14.94 2.25
C ILE A 221 -14.84 15.64 3.35
N ASP A 222 -15.26 15.54 4.62
CA ASP A 222 -14.52 16.10 5.75
C ASP A 222 -13.09 15.53 5.85
N ILE A 223 -12.90 14.23 5.62
CA ILE A 223 -11.56 13.58 5.55
C ILE A 223 -10.71 14.19 4.43
N LEU A 224 -11.30 14.49 3.27
CA LEU A 224 -10.56 15.09 2.15
C LEU A 224 -10.20 16.56 2.42
N GLU A 225 -11.07 17.30 3.09
CA GLU A 225 -10.78 18.67 3.55
C GLU A 225 -9.68 18.68 4.59
N GLU A 226 -9.74 17.76 5.55
CA GLU A 226 -8.68 17.60 6.55
C GLU A 226 -7.33 17.23 5.89
N GLN A 227 -7.33 16.35 4.89
CA GLN A 227 -6.12 16.03 4.11
C GLN A 227 -5.55 17.29 3.42
N LEU A 228 -6.41 18.16 2.88
CA LEU A 228 -5.97 19.43 2.28
C LEU A 228 -5.31 20.32 3.35
N ARG A 229 -5.95 20.50 4.50
CA ARG A 229 -5.45 21.32 5.61
C ARG A 229 -4.09 20.82 6.10
N ILE A 230 -3.96 19.53 6.36
CA ILE A 230 -2.71 18.92 6.83
C ILE A 230 -1.59 19.09 5.80
N ASN A 231 -1.86 18.89 4.51
CA ASN A 231 -0.84 19.06 3.47
C ASN A 231 -0.34 20.50 3.38
N VAL A 232 -1.25 21.48 3.50
CA VAL A 232 -0.90 22.91 3.48
C VAL A 232 -0.07 23.28 4.71
N GLU A 233 -0.46 22.85 5.89
CA GLU A 233 0.28 23.09 7.13
C GLU A 233 1.69 22.49 7.14
N ARG A 234 1.85 21.27 6.60
CA ARG A 234 3.13 20.55 6.66
C ARG A 234 4.14 20.98 5.61
N ILE A 235 3.69 21.52 4.50
CA ILE A 235 4.59 21.87 3.39
C ILE A 235 4.57 23.38 3.17
N ASP A 236 3.55 23.88 2.51
CA ASP A 236 3.12 25.25 2.23
C ASP A 236 1.83 25.19 1.38
N GLU A 237 1.15 26.35 1.22
CA GLU A 237 -0.12 26.39 0.51
C GLU A 237 0.00 25.91 -0.94
N TYR A 238 0.95 26.41 -1.69
CA TYR A 238 1.11 26.08 -3.11
C TYR A 238 1.36 24.59 -3.34
N ARG A 239 2.34 24.00 -2.64
CA ARG A 239 2.67 22.58 -2.79
C ARG A 239 1.60 21.67 -2.17
N GLY A 240 1.02 22.07 -1.03
CA GLY A 240 -0.08 21.36 -0.39
C GLY A 240 -1.28 21.22 -1.32
N ILE A 241 -1.67 22.29 -2.02
CA ILE A 241 -2.71 22.27 -3.04
C ILE A 241 -2.33 21.36 -4.21
N LEU A 242 -1.12 21.47 -4.75
CA LEU A 242 -0.63 20.62 -5.85
C LEU A 242 -0.71 19.13 -5.52
N HIS A 243 -0.38 18.75 -4.30
CA HIS A 243 -0.48 17.36 -3.83
C HIS A 243 -1.94 16.93 -3.70
N THR A 244 -2.77 17.72 -3.03
CA THR A 244 -4.15 17.34 -2.68
C THR A 244 -5.07 17.31 -3.90
N ARG A 245 -5.01 18.29 -4.80
CA ARG A 245 -5.94 18.39 -5.94
C ARG A 245 -5.94 17.14 -6.85
N ARG A 246 -4.83 16.42 -6.94
CA ARG A 246 -4.75 15.15 -7.70
C ARG A 246 -5.52 14.03 -7.00
N HIS A 247 -5.47 13.98 -5.67
CA HIS A 247 -6.24 13.04 -4.87
C HIS A 247 -7.73 13.34 -5.01
N LEU A 248 -8.14 14.60 -4.84
CA LEU A 248 -9.52 15.03 -5.01
C LEU A 248 -10.08 14.67 -6.38
N ALA A 249 -9.37 15.05 -7.45
CA ALA A 249 -9.76 14.76 -8.83
C ALA A 249 -9.80 13.25 -9.18
N SER A 250 -9.24 12.40 -8.34
CA SER A 250 -9.22 10.93 -8.50
C SER A 250 -10.23 10.24 -7.59
N SER A 251 -10.83 10.95 -6.64
CA SER A 251 -11.72 10.34 -5.64
C SER A 251 -12.96 9.71 -6.28
N PRO A 252 -13.28 8.46 -5.89
CA PRO A 252 -14.43 7.76 -6.43
C PRO A 252 -15.77 8.35 -6.00
N ILE A 253 -15.83 9.09 -4.88
CA ILE A 253 -17.07 9.64 -4.35
C ILE A 253 -17.70 10.69 -5.27
N PHE A 254 -16.89 11.38 -6.08
CA PHE A 254 -17.38 12.43 -6.98
C PHE A 254 -17.87 11.92 -8.33
N LYS A 255 -17.69 10.62 -8.64
CA LYS A 255 -18.10 10.05 -9.94
C LYS A 255 -19.60 10.10 -10.20
N GLY A 256 -20.42 10.22 -9.15
CA GLY A 256 -21.88 10.35 -9.27
C GLY A 256 -22.36 11.76 -9.59
N ILE A 257 -21.48 12.77 -9.63
CA ILE A 257 -21.86 14.16 -9.92
C ILE A 257 -22.15 14.32 -11.41
N PRO A 258 -23.29 14.88 -11.82
CA PRO A 258 -23.51 15.30 -13.19
C PRO A 258 -22.38 16.23 -13.64
N ASP A 259 -21.89 16.05 -14.88
CA ASP A 259 -20.76 16.81 -15.43
C ASP A 259 -19.46 16.73 -14.60
N PHE A 260 -19.18 15.59 -13.96
CA PHE A 260 -17.97 15.37 -13.14
C PHE A 260 -16.69 15.82 -13.86
N ARG A 261 -16.67 15.76 -15.19
CA ARG A 261 -15.52 16.24 -15.97
C ARG A 261 -15.20 17.71 -15.67
N GLN A 262 -16.20 18.58 -15.56
CA GLN A 262 -16.01 20.00 -15.26
C GLN A 262 -15.53 20.20 -13.81
N THR A 263 -16.16 19.51 -12.87
CA THR A 263 -15.74 19.49 -11.45
C THR A 263 -14.29 19.06 -11.30
N ARG A 264 -13.90 17.98 -12.00
CA ARG A 264 -12.52 17.49 -12.02
C ARG A 264 -11.53 18.51 -12.58
N ILE A 265 -11.90 19.21 -13.66
CA ILE A 265 -11.06 20.29 -14.24
C ILE A 265 -10.90 21.42 -13.23
N ALA A 266 -11.99 21.83 -12.57
CA ALA A 266 -11.97 22.87 -11.54
C ALA A 266 -11.01 22.48 -10.40
N MET A 267 -11.14 21.27 -9.84
CA MET A 267 -10.23 20.75 -8.81
C MET A 267 -8.75 20.79 -9.24
N LEU A 268 -8.45 20.38 -10.49
CA LEU A 268 -7.07 20.35 -10.98
C LEU A 268 -6.49 21.73 -11.29
N ARG A 269 -7.33 22.75 -11.46
CA ARG A 269 -6.94 24.13 -11.74
C ARG A 269 -6.95 25.04 -10.51
N ALA A 270 -7.56 24.58 -9.40
CA ALA A 270 -7.61 25.37 -8.17
C ALA A 270 -6.20 25.75 -7.70
N GLU A 271 -6.03 27.00 -7.32
CA GLU A 271 -4.75 27.60 -6.91
C GLU A 271 -4.75 28.01 -5.44
N THR A 272 -5.92 28.10 -4.80
CA THR A 272 -6.06 28.45 -3.39
C THR A 272 -6.81 27.38 -2.60
N VAL A 273 -6.60 27.36 -1.28
CA VAL A 273 -7.37 26.51 -0.36
C VAL A 273 -8.86 26.84 -0.47
N ALA A 274 -9.20 28.13 -0.56
CA ALA A 274 -10.58 28.59 -0.67
C ALA A 274 -11.28 28.02 -1.91
N ASP A 275 -10.57 27.96 -3.07
CA ASP A 275 -11.13 27.39 -4.30
C ASP A 275 -11.47 25.89 -4.12
N LEU A 276 -10.54 25.12 -3.54
CA LEU A 276 -10.76 23.69 -3.33
C LEU A 276 -11.88 23.42 -2.32
N THR A 277 -11.93 24.17 -1.22
CA THR A 277 -13.00 24.05 -0.23
C THR A 277 -14.36 24.40 -0.83
N ALA A 278 -14.45 25.48 -1.62
CA ALA A 278 -15.68 25.84 -2.31
C ALA A 278 -16.17 24.75 -3.26
N ILE A 279 -15.26 24.13 -4.03
CA ILE A 279 -15.58 23.01 -4.93
C ILE A 279 -16.07 21.81 -4.12
N LEU A 280 -15.45 21.47 -2.97
CA LEU A 280 -15.86 20.37 -2.12
C LEU A 280 -17.25 20.58 -1.52
N GLU A 281 -17.56 21.79 -1.07
CA GLU A 281 -18.92 22.15 -0.60
C GLU A 281 -19.96 22.07 -1.72
N GLU A 282 -19.65 22.53 -2.93
CA GLU A 282 -20.53 22.33 -4.08
C GLU A 282 -20.78 20.84 -4.34
N CYS A 283 -19.74 20.01 -4.29
CA CYS A 283 -19.87 18.56 -4.43
C CYS A 283 -20.75 17.95 -3.32
N ARG A 284 -20.60 18.42 -2.07
CA ARG A 284 -21.40 17.99 -0.92
C ARG A 284 -22.89 18.23 -1.16
N VAL A 285 -23.23 19.40 -1.67
CA VAL A 285 -24.63 19.76 -1.98
C VAL A 285 -25.18 18.91 -3.13
N ARG A 286 -24.39 18.75 -4.22
CA ARG A 286 -24.83 18.04 -5.46
C ARG A 286 -24.95 16.53 -5.29
N LEU A 287 -24.27 15.95 -4.31
CA LEU A 287 -24.30 14.50 -4.02
C LEU A 287 -25.32 14.13 -2.95
N LYS A 288 -25.91 15.10 -2.24
CA LYS A 288 -27.01 14.80 -1.32
C LYS A 288 -28.23 14.37 -2.14
N PRO A 289 -28.83 13.19 -1.85
CA PRO A 289 -30.07 12.82 -2.53
C PRO A 289 -31.11 13.89 -2.23
N ASP A 290 -31.82 14.33 -3.28
CA ASP A 290 -32.97 15.22 -3.09
C ASP A 290 -33.87 14.61 -2.02
N LYS A 291 -34.14 15.36 -0.96
CA LYS A 291 -35.15 14.99 0.03
C LYS A 291 -36.50 15.04 -0.69
N GLN A 292 -36.91 13.92 -1.30
CA GLN A 292 -38.30 13.69 -1.67
C GLN A 292 -39.11 13.28 -0.45
#